data_348a010e6754685fc07cf89738fa8c91
#
_entry.id   348a010e6754685fc07cf89738fa8c91
#
_cell.length_a   1.000
_cell.length_b   1.000
_cell.length_c   1.000
_cell.angle_alpha   90.00
_cell.angle_beta   90.00
_cell.angle_gamma   90.00
#
_symmetry.space_group_name_H-M   'P 1'
#
loop_
_entity.id
_entity.type
_entity.pdbx_description
1 polymer ?
#
loop_
_entity_poly.entity_id
_entity_poly.type
_entity_poly.pdbx_seq_one_letter_code
_entity_poly.pdbx_strand_id
1 'polypeptide(L)'
;PSLVTGSAKYTDDFTMPGMLYARILTSPYAHARIAAINVERAKALPGVHAVLTHKDVKPIRHTKAGQSYPEPSPYDRVILENKVRFIGDRVAVVAADTLAIAEEALQLIRVEYEALPAVLDLEEAMQPGAPVIHDEDDASGIYDASRNLAAYKTVGYGDVEQGYKEA
;
A
#
# COMPACT_ATOMS: atom_id res chain seq x y z
N PRO A 1 -17.51 -23.44 -20.10
CA PRO A 1 -18.08 -24.61 -19.44
C PRO A 1 -17.57 -24.81 -18.02
N SER A 2 -16.23 -24.70 -17.75
CA SER A 2 -15.63 -24.96 -16.42
C SER A 2 -16.15 -24.03 -15.32
N LEU A 3 -16.44 -22.75 -15.60
CA LEU A 3 -17.01 -21.80 -14.64
C LEU A 3 -18.41 -22.23 -14.19
N VAL A 4 -19.28 -22.60 -15.14
CA VAL A 4 -20.67 -23.01 -14.85
C VAL A 4 -20.78 -24.36 -14.15
N THR A 5 -19.78 -25.24 -14.34
CA THR A 5 -19.71 -26.57 -13.69
C THR A 5 -18.97 -26.55 -12.36
N GLY A 6 -18.41 -25.41 -11.94
CA GLY A 6 -17.62 -25.28 -10.72
C GLY A 6 -16.26 -25.99 -10.78
N SER A 7 -15.80 -26.37 -11.98
CA SER A 7 -14.50 -27.05 -12.15
C SER A 7 -13.35 -26.09 -12.51
N ALA A 8 -13.62 -24.78 -12.65
CA ALA A 8 -12.58 -23.78 -12.82
C ALA A 8 -11.76 -23.66 -11.54
N LYS A 9 -10.44 -23.61 -11.68
CA LYS A 9 -9.52 -23.42 -10.55
C LYS A 9 -9.08 -21.96 -10.49
N TYR A 10 -9.10 -21.40 -9.27
CA TYR A 10 -8.63 -20.08 -8.93
C TYR A 10 -7.35 -20.18 -8.10
N THR A 11 -6.72 -19.06 -7.78
CA THR A 11 -5.43 -19.03 -7.07
C THR A 11 -5.46 -19.82 -5.76
N ASP A 12 -6.54 -19.73 -4.98
CA ASP A 12 -6.68 -20.40 -3.69
C ASP A 12 -6.90 -21.93 -3.78
N ASP A 13 -7.21 -22.43 -4.99
CA ASP A 13 -7.41 -23.87 -5.24
C ASP A 13 -6.09 -24.60 -5.54
N PHE A 14 -4.99 -23.85 -5.68
CA PHE A 14 -3.68 -24.45 -5.94
C PHE A 14 -2.93 -24.72 -4.64
N THR A 15 -2.56 -25.99 -4.44
CA THR A 15 -1.73 -26.44 -3.32
C THR A 15 -0.55 -27.23 -3.84
N MET A 16 0.62 -27.06 -3.21
CA MET A 16 1.84 -27.77 -3.56
C MET A 16 2.55 -28.26 -2.28
N PRO A 17 3.26 -29.40 -2.32
CA PRO A 17 4.10 -29.81 -1.20
C PRO A 17 5.12 -28.73 -0.84
N GLY A 18 5.22 -28.38 0.46
CA GLY A 18 6.12 -27.34 0.95
C GLY A 18 5.68 -25.90 0.67
N MET A 19 4.45 -25.69 0.19
CA MET A 19 3.90 -24.34 0.03
C MET A 19 3.75 -23.66 1.38
N LEU A 20 4.19 -22.40 1.47
CA LEU A 20 4.03 -21.59 2.68
C LEU A 20 2.80 -20.69 2.56
N TYR A 21 2.24 -20.39 3.72
CA TYR A 21 1.14 -19.43 3.87
C TYR A 21 1.68 -18.10 4.35
N ALA A 22 1.29 -17.01 3.66
CA ALA A 22 1.71 -15.68 4.04
C ALA A 22 0.56 -14.87 4.63
N ARG A 23 0.89 -14.04 5.64
CA ARG A 23 0.02 -13.02 6.22
C ARG A 23 0.73 -11.70 6.34
N ILE A 24 -0.03 -10.62 6.21
CA ILE A 24 0.48 -9.25 6.27
C ILE A 24 0.00 -8.60 7.55
N LEU A 25 0.93 -8.05 8.34
CA LEU A 25 0.62 -7.11 9.41
C LEU A 25 0.35 -5.74 8.80
N THR A 26 -0.78 -5.14 9.15
CA THR A 26 -1.18 -3.83 8.65
C THR A 26 -1.21 -2.78 9.75
N SER A 27 -1.08 -1.52 9.36
CA SER A 27 -1.09 -0.37 10.26
C SER A 27 -2.50 -0.06 10.79
N PRO A 28 -2.65 0.18 12.10
CA PRO A 28 -3.87 0.76 12.66
C PRO A 28 -3.92 2.30 12.55
N TYR A 29 -2.82 2.94 12.13
CA TYR A 29 -2.71 4.40 12.02
C TYR A 29 -2.93 4.86 10.58
N ALA A 30 -3.60 6.01 10.45
CA ALA A 30 -3.81 6.67 9.17
C ALA A 30 -2.53 7.34 8.64
N HIS A 31 -1.65 7.83 9.54
CA HIS A 31 -0.36 8.40 9.18
C HIS A 31 0.59 8.26 10.38
N ALA A 32 1.68 7.56 10.21
CA ALA A 32 2.68 7.36 11.27
C ALA A 32 4.04 6.92 10.70
N ARG A 33 5.10 7.12 11.49
CA ARG A 33 6.40 6.47 11.30
C ARG A 33 6.48 5.23 12.17
N ILE A 34 7.14 4.21 11.69
CA ILE A 34 7.52 3.03 12.48
C ILE A 34 8.82 3.39 13.19
N ALA A 35 8.73 3.81 14.46
CA ALA A 35 9.87 4.16 15.29
C ALA A 35 10.71 2.92 15.64
N ALA A 36 10.04 1.81 15.98
CA ALA A 36 10.67 0.53 16.20
C ALA A 36 9.77 -0.62 15.79
N ILE A 37 10.38 -1.71 15.34
CA ILE A 37 9.69 -2.98 15.08
C ILE A 37 10.53 -4.13 15.59
N ASN A 38 9.91 -4.97 16.45
CA ASN A 38 10.52 -6.17 17.00
C ASN A 38 9.77 -7.41 16.50
N VAL A 39 10.48 -8.28 15.81
CA VAL A 39 9.98 -9.49 15.15
C VAL A 39 10.57 -10.78 15.73
N GLU A 40 11.44 -10.70 16.74
CA GLU A 40 12.21 -11.86 17.24
C GLU A 40 11.32 -12.96 17.79
N ARG A 41 10.25 -12.62 18.50
CA ARG A 41 9.29 -13.60 18.99
C ARG A 41 8.52 -14.29 17.86
N ALA A 42 8.16 -13.55 16.82
CA ALA A 42 7.51 -14.09 15.64
C ALA A 42 8.46 -15.02 14.86
N LYS A 43 9.73 -14.64 14.70
CA LYS A 43 10.75 -15.46 14.05
C LYS A 43 11.04 -16.76 14.82
N ALA A 44 10.94 -16.75 16.15
CA ALA A 44 11.20 -17.90 17.00
C ALA A 44 10.03 -18.90 17.07
N LEU A 45 8.85 -18.55 16.54
CA LEU A 45 7.70 -19.44 16.56
C LEU A 45 7.93 -20.63 15.63
N PRO A 46 7.82 -21.89 16.11
CA PRO A 46 7.98 -23.07 15.27
C PRO A 46 7.02 -23.06 14.07
N GLY A 47 7.55 -23.38 12.88
CA GLY A 47 6.79 -23.36 11.63
C GLY A 47 6.78 -22.00 10.92
N VAL A 48 7.39 -20.95 11.48
CA VAL A 48 7.65 -19.69 10.79
C VAL A 48 8.96 -19.78 10.01
N HIS A 49 8.91 -19.48 8.73
CA HIS A 49 10.07 -19.52 7.83
C HIS A 49 10.66 -18.15 7.55
N ALA A 50 9.82 -17.12 7.51
CA ALA A 50 10.29 -15.74 7.28
C ALA A 50 9.37 -14.72 7.95
N VAL A 51 9.98 -13.64 8.46
CA VAL A 51 9.32 -12.41 8.87
C VAL A 51 10.08 -11.27 8.23
N LEU A 52 9.43 -10.56 7.31
CA LEU A 52 10.01 -9.45 6.55
C LEU A 52 9.40 -8.13 6.99
N THR A 53 10.26 -7.12 7.11
CA THR A 53 9.91 -5.73 7.44
C THR A 53 10.54 -4.78 6.42
N HIS A 54 10.33 -3.48 6.58
CA HIS A 54 11.01 -2.46 5.76
C HIS A 54 12.55 -2.55 5.82
N LYS A 55 13.13 -3.23 6.82
CA LYS A 55 14.59 -3.42 6.96
C LYS A 55 15.12 -4.56 6.08
N ASP A 56 14.24 -5.46 5.67
CA ASP A 56 14.60 -6.69 4.95
C ASP A 56 14.40 -6.58 3.44
N VAL A 57 13.72 -5.52 2.96
CA VAL A 57 13.39 -5.32 1.54
C VAL A 57 14.04 -4.06 0.98
N LYS A 58 14.40 -4.09 -0.30
CA LYS A 58 14.92 -2.89 -0.98
C LYS A 58 13.78 -1.90 -1.23
N PRO A 59 13.98 -0.59 -0.96
CA PRO A 59 12.97 0.44 -1.17
C PRO A 59 12.84 0.82 -2.65
N ILE A 60 12.44 -0.12 -3.50
CA ILE A 60 12.22 0.14 -4.93
C ILE A 60 10.83 0.71 -5.12
N ARG A 61 10.76 1.97 -5.60
CA ARG A 61 9.49 2.65 -5.89
C ARG A 61 8.78 1.99 -7.07
N HIS A 62 7.48 1.83 -6.94
CA HIS A 62 6.60 1.32 -7.98
C HIS A 62 5.26 2.06 -7.96
N THR A 63 4.55 1.99 -9.07
CA THR A 63 3.18 2.48 -9.17
C THR A 63 2.19 1.40 -8.77
N LYS A 64 1.09 1.79 -8.14
CA LYS A 64 -0.01 0.90 -7.73
C LYS A 64 -1.27 1.13 -8.58
N ALA A 65 -1.39 2.31 -9.19
CA ALA A 65 -2.54 2.64 -10.02
C ALA A 65 -2.49 1.92 -11.36
N GLY A 66 -3.62 1.88 -12.05
CA GLY A 66 -3.73 1.30 -13.40
C GLY A 66 -2.72 1.92 -14.37
N GLN A 67 -2.13 1.10 -15.19
CA GLN A 67 -1.15 1.50 -16.20
C GLN A 67 -1.80 1.95 -17.49
N SER A 68 -3.02 2.49 -17.41
CA SER A 68 -3.73 2.98 -18.58
C SER A 68 -3.09 4.25 -19.09
N TYR A 69 -2.52 4.20 -20.27
CA TYR A 69 -2.12 5.43 -20.96
C TYR A 69 -3.39 6.19 -21.39
N PRO A 70 -3.44 7.51 -21.24
CA PRO A 70 -2.39 8.44 -20.84
C PRO A 70 -2.46 8.86 -19.36
N GLU A 71 -3.02 8.05 -18.48
CA GLU A 71 -3.23 8.44 -17.09
C GLU A 71 -1.91 8.41 -16.31
N PRO A 72 -1.54 9.53 -15.63
CA PRO A 72 -0.34 9.58 -14.83
C PRO A 72 -0.48 8.67 -13.61
N SER A 73 0.58 7.95 -13.32
CA SER A 73 0.63 6.99 -12.23
C SER A 73 1.93 7.20 -11.44
N PRO A 74 1.88 7.82 -10.24
CA PRO A 74 3.09 8.12 -9.48
C PRO A 74 3.84 6.87 -9.05
N TYR A 75 5.16 6.95 -8.99
CA TYR A 75 6.05 5.98 -8.36
C TYR A 75 6.27 6.39 -6.91
N ASP A 76 5.26 6.19 -6.08
CA ASP A 76 5.15 6.66 -4.71
C ASP A 76 5.07 5.55 -3.66
N ARG A 77 5.17 4.28 -4.09
CA ARG A 77 5.03 3.11 -3.22
C ARG A 77 6.26 2.24 -3.21
N VAL A 78 6.54 1.67 -2.04
CA VAL A 78 7.44 0.52 -1.86
C VAL A 78 6.68 -0.64 -1.25
N ILE A 79 7.24 -1.85 -1.30
CA ILE A 79 6.57 -3.06 -0.80
C ILE A 79 6.30 -2.97 0.70
N LEU A 80 7.32 -2.61 1.49
CA LEU A 80 7.25 -2.35 2.93
C LEU A 80 8.06 -1.08 3.21
N GLU A 81 7.51 -0.18 4.01
CA GLU A 81 8.11 1.11 4.31
C GLU A 81 8.08 1.40 5.82
N ASN A 82 8.95 2.30 6.28
CA ASN A 82 8.97 2.74 7.67
C ASN A 82 7.94 3.86 7.97
N LYS A 83 7.21 4.31 6.96
CA LYS A 83 6.15 5.31 7.06
C LYS A 83 4.86 4.73 6.51
N VAL A 84 3.81 4.75 7.31
CA VAL A 84 2.46 4.31 6.91
C VAL A 84 1.59 5.53 6.62
N ARG A 85 0.76 5.45 5.59
CA ARG A 85 0.00 6.58 5.03
C ARG A 85 -1.50 6.38 5.02
N PHE A 86 -1.97 5.20 5.43
CA PHE A 86 -3.40 4.90 5.57
C PHE A 86 -3.59 3.72 6.53
N ILE A 87 -4.79 3.62 7.12
CA ILE A 87 -5.18 2.44 7.91
C ILE A 87 -5.19 1.22 6.99
N GLY A 88 -4.48 0.16 7.40
CA GLY A 88 -4.30 -1.02 6.56
C GLY A 88 -3.04 -1.02 5.70
N ASP A 89 -2.19 0.01 5.79
CA ASP A 89 -0.89 0.02 5.10
C ASP A 89 0.03 -1.09 5.63
N ARG A 90 0.87 -1.65 4.75
CA ARG A 90 1.65 -2.86 5.04
C ARG A 90 2.85 -2.56 5.91
N VAL A 91 3.00 -3.29 7.00
CA VAL A 91 4.06 -3.11 8.03
C VAL A 91 5.06 -4.25 8.02
N ALA A 92 4.55 -5.48 7.97
CA ALA A 92 5.39 -6.69 7.94
C ALA A 92 4.67 -7.82 7.20
N VAL A 93 5.43 -8.82 6.76
CA VAL A 93 4.91 -10.06 6.15
C VAL A 93 5.49 -11.24 6.90
N VAL A 94 4.64 -12.19 7.24
CA VAL A 94 5.04 -13.50 7.82
C VAL A 94 4.76 -14.59 6.79
N ALA A 95 5.68 -15.54 6.65
CA ALA A 95 5.49 -16.78 5.89
C ALA A 95 5.70 -17.97 6.82
N ALA A 96 4.74 -18.91 6.86
CA ALA A 96 4.72 -20.04 7.78
C ALA A 96 4.13 -21.30 7.13
N ASP A 97 4.30 -22.45 7.78
CA ASP A 97 3.80 -23.76 7.33
C ASP A 97 2.27 -23.80 7.21
N THR A 98 1.57 -23.05 8.06
CA THR A 98 0.11 -22.99 8.06
C THR A 98 -0.38 -21.56 8.25
N LEU A 99 -1.63 -21.32 7.83
CA LEU A 99 -2.29 -20.05 8.02
C LEU A 99 -2.39 -19.66 9.51
N ALA A 100 -2.73 -20.62 10.38
CA ALA A 100 -2.86 -20.41 11.82
C ALA A 100 -1.53 -19.96 12.45
N ILE A 101 -0.41 -20.59 12.07
CA ILE A 101 0.92 -20.19 12.55
C ILE A 101 1.28 -18.78 12.06
N ALA A 102 0.96 -18.46 10.80
CA ALA A 102 1.22 -17.13 10.28
C ALA A 102 0.41 -16.06 11.04
N GLU A 103 -0.84 -16.32 11.36
CA GLU A 103 -1.71 -15.42 12.14
C GLU A 103 -1.23 -15.26 13.59
N GLU A 104 -0.83 -16.35 14.25
CA GLU A 104 -0.23 -16.32 15.58
C GLU A 104 1.07 -15.50 15.59
N ALA A 105 1.92 -15.70 14.58
CA ALA A 105 3.17 -14.96 14.45
C ALA A 105 2.94 -13.45 14.32
N LEU A 106 1.90 -13.00 13.60
CA LEU A 106 1.55 -11.59 13.51
C LEU A 106 1.27 -10.97 14.90
N GLN A 107 0.64 -11.71 15.81
CA GLN A 107 0.32 -11.23 17.17
C GLN A 107 1.58 -11.08 18.05
N LEU A 108 2.67 -11.74 17.67
CA LEU A 108 3.95 -11.66 18.38
C LEU A 108 4.83 -10.50 17.93
N ILE A 109 4.52 -9.88 16.79
CA ILE A 109 5.23 -8.69 16.31
C ILE A 109 4.84 -7.49 17.18
N ARG A 110 5.84 -6.72 17.63
CA ARG A 110 5.65 -5.47 18.36
C ARG A 110 6.11 -4.31 17.50
N VAL A 111 5.23 -3.33 17.31
CA VAL A 111 5.51 -2.14 16.52
C VAL A 111 5.26 -0.91 17.38
N GLU A 112 6.24 -0.03 17.41
CA GLU A 112 6.14 1.29 18.03
C GLU A 112 5.94 2.33 16.94
N TYR A 113 4.84 3.06 17.02
CA TYR A 113 4.49 4.09 16.06
C TYR A 113 4.65 5.49 16.65
N GLU A 114 5.22 6.37 15.85
CA GLU A 114 5.16 7.81 16.04
C GLU A 114 4.04 8.34 15.16
N ALA A 115 2.91 8.72 15.76
CA ALA A 115 1.76 9.24 15.03
C ALA A 115 2.09 10.58 14.38
N LEU A 116 1.74 10.73 13.12
CA LEU A 116 1.87 11.95 12.34
C LEU A 116 0.48 12.57 12.11
N PRO A 117 0.40 13.88 11.84
CA PRO A 117 -0.85 14.51 11.43
C PRO A 117 -1.42 13.79 10.20
N ALA A 118 -2.66 13.34 10.31
CA ALA A 118 -3.37 12.67 9.22
C ALA A 118 -4.32 13.65 8.55
N VAL A 119 -4.47 13.53 7.23
CA VAL A 119 -5.46 14.26 6.45
C VAL A 119 -6.47 13.25 5.94
N LEU A 120 -7.75 13.45 6.30
CA LEU A 120 -8.83 12.51 5.99
C LEU A 120 -9.86 13.11 5.02
N ASP A 121 -9.75 14.40 4.75
CA ASP A 121 -10.60 15.11 3.80
C ASP A 121 -9.81 15.52 2.55
N LEU A 122 -10.42 15.35 1.39
CA LEU A 122 -9.80 15.61 0.10
C LEU A 122 -9.50 17.09 -0.13
N GLU A 123 -10.42 17.97 0.26
CA GLU A 123 -10.29 19.41 0.04
C GLU A 123 -9.29 20.00 1.04
N GLU A 124 -9.32 19.53 2.31
CA GLU A 124 -8.34 19.90 3.33
C GLU A 124 -6.92 19.47 2.93
N ALA A 125 -6.76 18.30 2.32
CA ALA A 125 -5.46 17.81 1.88
C ALA A 125 -4.75 18.74 0.87
N MET A 126 -5.51 19.48 0.09
CA MET A 126 -5.00 20.39 -0.93
C MET A 126 -4.74 21.82 -0.43
N GLN A 127 -5.11 22.13 0.83
CA GLN A 127 -4.95 23.48 1.38
C GLN A 127 -3.50 23.80 1.71
N PRO A 128 -3.11 25.07 1.64
CA PRO A 128 -1.80 25.51 2.12
C PRO A 128 -1.59 25.13 3.60
N GLY A 129 -0.46 24.50 3.91
CA GLY A 129 -0.13 24.07 5.27
C GLY A 129 -0.70 22.71 5.67
N ALA A 130 -1.42 22.01 4.80
CA ALA A 130 -1.81 20.63 5.03
C ALA A 130 -0.56 19.73 5.16
N PRO A 131 -0.60 18.68 5.99
CA PRO A 131 0.49 17.71 6.09
C PRO A 131 0.77 17.07 4.73
N VAL A 132 2.03 17.08 4.30
CA VAL A 132 2.44 16.42 3.05
C VAL A 132 2.54 14.91 3.31
N ILE A 133 1.80 14.12 2.53
CA ILE A 133 1.72 12.67 2.70
C ILE A 133 2.93 11.98 2.07
N HIS A 134 3.29 12.38 0.86
CA HIS A 134 4.47 11.92 0.12
C HIS A 134 5.54 13.02 0.10
N ASP A 135 6.43 12.97 1.11
CA ASP A 135 7.54 13.89 1.32
C ASP A 135 8.92 13.26 1.01
N GLU A 136 8.92 12.11 0.33
CA GLU A 136 10.13 11.36 0.01
C GLU A 136 10.80 11.91 -1.27
N ASP A 137 12.11 12.14 -1.19
CA ASP A 137 12.90 12.69 -2.31
C ASP A 137 12.98 11.72 -3.51
N ASP A 138 12.78 10.42 -3.29
CA ASP A 138 12.82 9.38 -4.30
C ASP A 138 11.46 9.05 -4.94
N ALA A 139 10.37 9.66 -4.47
CA ALA A 139 9.07 9.57 -5.14
C ALA A 139 9.07 10.39 -6.42
N SER A 140 8.46 9.86 -7.49
CA SER A 140 8.42 10.51 -8.78
C SER A 140 7.06 10.37 -9.46
N GLY A 141 6.80 11.26 -10.43
CA GLY A 141 5.53 11.27 -11.16
C GLY A 141 4.35 11.84 -10.38
N ILE A 142 4.56 12.38 -9.18
CA ILE A 142 3.54 13.12 -8.42
C ILE A 142 3.43 14.51 -9.03
N TYR A 143 2.20 14.94 -9.36
CA TYR A 143 1.96 16.22 -10.03
C TYR A 143 2.34 17.41 -9.14
N ASP A 144 1.86 17.44 -7.88
CA ASP A 144 2.19 18.45 -6.88
C ASP A 144 2.14 17.83 -5.48
N ALA A 145 3.28 17.33 -5.00
CA ALA A 145 3.39 16.69 -3.69
C ALA A 145 3.08 17.66 -2.54
N SER A 146 3.41 18.94 -2.69
CA SER A 146 3.18 19.97 -1.65
C SER A 146 1.70 20.21 -1.34
N ARG A 147 0.82 19.87 -2.28
CA ARG A 147 -0.63 19.94 -2.18
C ARG A 147 -1.28 18.56 -2.18
N ASN A 148 -0.53 17.50 -1.99
CA ASN A 148 -1.02 16.13 -2.04
C ASN A 148 -1.75 15.75 -3.35
N LEU A 149 -1.41 16.40 -4.47
CA LEU A 149 -2.00 16.12 -5.77
C LEU A 149 -1.16 15.07 -6.51
N ALA A 150 -1.65 13.85 -6.53
CA ALA A 150 -0.97 12.73 -7.17
C ALA A 150 -0.92 12.88 -8.69
N ALA A 151 -2.02 13.36 -9.30
CA ALA A 151 -2.16 13.50 -10.73
C ALA A 151 -3.14 14.63 -11.08
N TYR A 152 -2.96 15.24 -12.23
CA TYR A 152 -3.88 16.18 -12.81
C TYR A 152 -4.04 15.92 -14.31
N LYS A 153 -5.28 15.86 -14.77
CA LYS A 153 -5.58 15.65 -16.19
C LYS A 153 -6.79 16.48 -16.59
N THR A 154 -6.65 17.18 -17.67
CA THR A 154 -7.75 17.91 -18.33
C THR A 154 -8.10 17.22 -19.65
N VAL A 155 -9.37 17.00 -19.87
CA VAL A 155 -9.87 16.54 -21.15
C VAL A 155 -10.91 17.52 -21.62
N GLY A 156 -10.73 18.05 -22.82
CA GLY A 156 -11.64 19.00 -23.45
C GLY A 156 -11.88 18.64 -24.90
N TYR A 157 -13.10 18.89 -25.37
CA TYR A 157 -13.45 18.75 -26.78
C TYR A 157 -14.34 19.93 -27.17
N GLY A 158 -13.96 20.62 -28.25
CA GLY A 158 -14.67 21.78 -28.75
C GLY A 158 -14.47 23.02 -27.84
N ASP A 159 -15.29 24.06 -28.12
CA ASP A 159 -15.35 25.29 -27.35
C ASP A 159 -16.73 25.42 -26.69
N VAL A 160 -16.78 25.21 -25.36
CA VAL A 160 -18.02 25.23 -24.59
C VAL A 160 -18.68 26.62 -24.59
N GLU A 161 -17.87 27.67 -24.50
CA GLU A 161 -18.37 29.08 -24.53
C GLU A 161 -18.99 29.44 -25.88
N GLN A 162 -18.37 28.97 -26.96
CA GLN A 162 -18.91 29.11 -28.30
C GLN A 162 -20.23 28.33 -28.44
N GLY A 163 -20.29 27.10 -27.97
CA GLY A 163 -21.50 26.26 -28.01
C GLY A 163 -22.68 26.92 -27.27
N TYR A 164 -22.43 27.53 -26.09
CA TYR A 164 -23.48 28.27 -25.37
C TYR A 164 -23.96 29.53 -26.09
N LYS A 165 -23.11 30.20 -26.89
CA LYS A 165 -23.51 31.36 -27.68
C LYS A 165 -24.30 31.00 -28.94
N GLU A 166 -24.11 29.78 -29.45
CA GLU A 166 -24.75 29.30 -30.68
C GLU A 166 -26.06 28.54 -30.41
N ALA A 167 -26.35 28.18 -29.15
CA ALA A 167 -27.56 27.47 -28.74
C ALA A 167 -28.70 28.47 -28.43
#